data_6ea27e40fad3f964eeb0392877aad37e
#
_entry.id   6ea27e40fad3f964eeb0392877aad37e
#
_cell.length_a   1.000
_cell.length_b   1.000
_cell.length_c   1.000
_cell.angle_alpha   90.00
_cell.angle_beta   90.00
_cell.angle_gamma   90.00
#
_symmetry.space_group_name_H-M   'P 1'
#
loop_
_entity.id
_entity.type
_entity.pdbx_description
1 polymer ?
#
loop_
_entity_poly.entity_id
_entity_poly.type
_entity_poly.pdbx_seq_one_letter_code
_entity_poly.pdbx_strand_id
1 'polypeptide(L)'
;NRAPTLHRLGIQAFEPVLIEGKAIQLHPLVCAAFNADFDGDQMAVHVPLSVEAQAEAHMLMLASNNTLLPATGRPTITPTQDMVLGIYYLTIEKPGNDDPKVCRGAGMRFVSLADARSAYEAGILDLHAKIKVRDVDGKMVETTPGRVIFNEVVREAITVVN
;
A
#
# COMPACT_ATOMS: atom_id res chain seq x y z
N ASN A 1 -12.87 -18.18 -5.04
CA ASN A 1 -13.90 -17.64 -4.15
C ASN A 1 -13.70 -18.06 -2.71
N ARG A 2 -14.26 -17.30 -1.79
CA ARG A 2 -14.40 -17.69 -0.37
C ARG A 2 -15.87 -17.88 -0.02
N ALA A 3 -16.20 -18.97 0.65
CA ALA A 3 -17.55 -19.20 1.17
C ALA A 3 -17.71 -18.56 2.58
N PRO A 4 -18.90 -18.00 2.91
CA PRO A 4 -20.05 -17.79 2.05
C PRO A 4 -19.87 -16.64 1.06
N THR A 5 -20.34 -16.80 -0.18
CA THR A 5 -20.30 -15.74 -1.19
C THR A 5 -21.54 -14.85 -1.02
N LEU A 6 -21.38 -13.73 -0.32
CA LEU A 6 -22.49 -12.83 0.04
C LEU A 6 -22.79 -11.78 -1.03
N HIS A 7 -21.81 -11.47 -1.87
CA HIS A 7 -21.93 -10.48 -2.94
C HIS A 7 -20.99 -10.84 -4.09
N ARG A 8 -21.12 -10.15 -5.23
CA ARG A 8 -20.39 -10.50 -6.46
C ARG A 8 -18.86 -10.46 -6.31
N LEU A 9 -18.31 -9.63 -5.44
CA LEU A 9 -16.87 -9.57 -5.19
C LEU A 9 -16.33 -10.70 -4.29
N GLY A 10 -17.21 -11.57 -3.80
CA GLY A 10 -16.81 -12.83 -3.15
C GLY A 10 -16.25 -13.87 -4.14
N ILE A 11 -16.35 -13.60 -5.44
CA ILE A 11 -15.71 -14.35 -6.52
C ILE A 11 -14.96 -13.35 -7.38
N GLN A 12 -13.65 -13.51 -7.49
CA GLN A 12 -12.82 -12.61 -8.31
C GLN A 12 -11.84 -13.43 -9.16
N ALA A 13 -11.46 -12.88 -10.30
CA ALA A 13 -10.44 -13.45 -11.15
C ALA A 13 -9.08 -12.81 -10.88
N PHE A 14 -8.04 -13.61 -11.02
CA PHE A 14 -6.64 -13.21 -10.84
C PHE A 14 -5.79 -13.84 -11.92
N GLU A 15 -4.71 -13.16 -12.29
CA GLU A 15 -3.63 -13.78 -13.05
C GLU A 15 -2.75 -14.57 -12.07
N PRO A 16 -2.53 -15.89 -12.33
CA PRO A 16 -1.81 -16.74 -11.40
C PRO A 16 -0.30 -16.51 -11.49
N VAL A 17 0.36 -16.49 -10.33
CA VAL A 17 1.81 -16.57 -10.20
C VAL A 17 2.15 -17.87 -9.49
N LEU A 18 3.02 -18.70 -10.08
CA LEU A 18 3.42 -19.97 -9.49
C LEU A 18 4.41 -19.72 -8.36
N ILE A 19 4.13 -20.30 -7.22
CA ILE A 19 4.96 -20.25 -6.01
C ILE A 19 5.14 -21.66 -5.44
N GLU A 20 6.21 -21.87 -4.70
CA GLU A 20 6.39 -23.07 -3.90
C GLU A 20 5.57 -22.96 -2.60
N GLY A 21 4.96 -24.09 -2.19
CA GLY A 21 4.17 -24.14 -0.96
C GLY A 21 2.77 -24.71 -1.17
N LYS A 22 2.04 -24.86 -0.07
CA LYS A 22 0.68 -25.44 -0.04
C LYS A 22 -0.41 -24.42 0.23
N ALA A 23 -0.05 -23.15 0.46
CA ALA A 23 -0.98 -22.07 0.75
C ALA A 23 -1.13 -21.15 -0.46
N ILE A 24 -2.33 -20.62 -0.65
CA ILE A 24 -2.61 -19.57 -1.63
C ILE A 24 -2.14 -18.24 -1.04
N GLN A 25 -1.30 -17.51 -1.78
CA GLN A 25 -0.95 -16.14 -1.42
C GLN A 25 -1.99 -15.20 -2.03
N LEU A 26 -2.68 -14.47 -1.18
CA LEU A 26 -3.72 -13.53 -1.58
C LEU A 26 -3.28 -12.09 -1.25
N HIS A 27 -3.52 -11.18 -2.19
CA HIS A 27 -3.19 -9.77 -1.96
C HIS A 27 -4.05 -9.21 -0.82
N PRO A 28 -3.48 -8.52 0.18
CA PRO A 28 -4.22 -8.04 1.36
C PRO A 28 -5.39 -7.11 1.03
N LEU A 29 -5.29 -6.30 -0.02
CA LEU A 29 -6.35 -5.36 -0.41
C LEU A 29 -7.65 -6.03 -0.87
N VAL A 30 -7.63 -7.29 -1.31
CA VAL A 30 -8.86 -8.02 -1.70
C VAL A 30 -9.49 -8.78 -0.55
N CYS A 31 -8.83 -8.88 0.60
CA CYS A 31 -9.35 -9.59 1.78
C CYS A 31 -10.69 -9.03 2.25
N ALA A 32 -10.87 -7.71 2.22
CA ALA A 32 -12.13 -7.08 2.62
C ALA A 32 -13.29 -7.50 1.72
N ALA A 33 -13.09 -7.60 0.40
CA ALA A 33 -14.10 -8.03 -0.55
C ALA A 33 -14.49 -9.52 -0.36
N PHE A 34 -13.53 -10.37 -0.04
CA PHE A 34 -13.77 -11.78 0.29
C PHE A 34 -14.25 -12.01 1.72
N ASN A 35 -14.19 -10.99 2.58
CA ASN A 35 -14.32 -11.17 4.03
C ASN A 35 -13.38 -12.25 4.55
N ALA A 36 -12.12 -12.24 4.09
CA ALA A 36 -11.10 -13.22 4.38
C ALA A 36 -10.01 -12.65 5.29
N ASP A 37 -9.48 -13.49 6.14
CA ASP A 37 -8.28 -13.24 6.93
C ASP A 37 -7.30 -14.42 6.79
N PHE A 38 -6.17 -14.34 7.45
CA PHE A 38 -5.10 -15.32 7.34
C PHE A 38 -4.97 -16.23 8.58
N ASP A 39 -6.07 -16.44 9.28
CA ASP A 39 -6.12 -17.29 10.49
C ASP A 39 -6.42 -18.76 10.20
N GLY A 40 -6.49 -19.17 8.93
CA GLY A 40 -6.80 -20.51 8.50
C GLY A 40 -7.97 -20.62 7.53
N ASP A 41 -8.41 -19.51 6.95
CA ASP A 41 -9.46 -19.49 5.94
C ASP A 41 -9.10 -20.36 4.73
N GLN A 42 -10.12 -20.99 4.17
CA GLN A 42 -10.02 -21.77 2.93
C GLN A 42 -10.68 -21.01 1.78
N MET A 43 -10.12 -21.17 0.59
CA MET A 43 -10.66 -20.63 -0.66
C MET A 43 -10.70 -21.71 -1.73
N ALA A 44 -11.67 -21.59 -2.65
CA ALA A 44 -11.74 -22.44 -3.83
C ALA A 44 -11.17 -21.73 -5.04
N VAL A 45 -10.45 -22.48 -5.87
CA VAL A 45 -9.91 -22.03 -7.15
C VAL A 45 -10.66 -22.71 -8.28
N HIS A 46 -11.10 -21.95 -9.25
CA HIS A 46 -11.76 -22.40 -10.45
C HIS A 46 -10.95 -21.96 -11.68
N VAL A 47 -10.73 -22.87 -12.62
CA VAL A 47 -10.00 -22.56 -13.85
C VAL A 47 -10.96 -22.48 -15.01
N PRO A 48 -11.15 -21.32 -15.67
CA PRO A 48 -11.97 -21.20 -16.87
C PRO A 48 -11.31 -21.96 -18.02
N LEU A 49 -12.03 -22.88 -18.65
CA LEU A 49 -11.50 -23.77 -19.69
C LEU A 49 -11.79 -23.27 -21.12
N SER A 50 -12.90 -22.58 -21.35
CA SER A 50 -13.21 -22.07 -22.68
C SER A 50 -12.68 -20.64 -22.87
N VAL A 51 -12.45 -20.27 -24.13
CA VAL A 51 -11.97 -18.91 -24.49
C VAL A 51 -12.97 -17.85 -24.05
N GLU A 52 -14.27 -18.14 -24.20
CA GLU A 52 -15.35 -17.25 -23.79
C GLU A 52 -15.35 -17.05 -22.26
N ALA A 53 -15.20 -18.14 -21.49
CA ALA A 53 -15.12 -18.06 -20.04
C ALA A 53 -13.87 -17.28 -19.56
N GLN A 54 -12.75 -17.46 -20.25
CA GLN A 54 -11.53 -16.68 -19.97
C GLN A 54 -11.73 -15.19 -20.25
N ALA A 55 -12.37 -14.86 -21.37
CA ALA A 55 -12.69 -13.46 -21.72
C ALA A 55 -13.63 -12.84 -20.69
N GLU A 56 -14.67 -13.53 -20.26
CA GLU A 56 -15.61 -13.06 -19.22
C GLU A 56 -14.86 -12.88 -17.88
N ALA A 57 -14.04 -13.83 -17.48
CA ALA A 57 -13.26 -13.72 -16.26
C ALA A 57 -12.32 -12.50 -16.29
N HIS A 58 -11.66 -12.26 -17.40
CA HIS A 58 -10.74 -11.13 -17.55
C HIS A 58 -11.48 -9.78 -17.60
N MET A 59 -12.58 -9.69 -18.35
CA MET A 59 -13.27 -8.42 -18.54
C MET A 59 -14.16 -8.04 -17.35
N LEU A 60 -14.84 -9.02 -16.73
CA LEU A 60 -15.88 -8.76 -15.73
C LEU A 60 -15.44 -9.06 -14.29
N MET A 61 -14.52 -10.01 -14.10
CA MET A 61 -14.23 -10.55 -12.77
C MET A 61 -12.82 -10.21 -12.26
N LEU A 62 -11.94 -9.70 -13.11
CA LEU A 62 -10.56 -9.39 -12.71
C LEU A 62 -10.56 -8.39 -11.56
N ALA A 63 -9.80 -8.68 -10.50
CA ALA A 63 -9.78 -7.88 -9.28
C ALA A 63 -9.39 -6.41 -9.52
N SER A 64 -8.46 -6.15 -10.42
CA SER A 64 -8.03 -4.79 -10.80
C SER A 64 -9.13 -3.97 -11.48
N ASN A 65 -10.11 -4.64 -12.15
CA ASN A 65 -11.22 -3.98 -12.82
C ASN A 65 -12.41 -3.73 -11.88
N ASN A 66 -12.39 -4.29 -10.66
CA ASN A 66 -13.49 -4.24 -9.70
C ASN A 66 -13.09 -3.52 -8.41
N THR A 67 -12.49 -2.35 -8.55
CA THR A 67 -12.00 -1.54 -7.42
C THR A 67 -13.09 -0.77 -6.69
N LEU A 68 -14.28 -0.63 -7.31
CA LEU A 68 -15.43 0.08 -6.75
C LEU A 68 -16.58 -0.87 -6.48
N LEU A 69 -17.32 -0.63 -5.39
CA LEU A 69 -18.55 -1.33 -5.07
C LEU A 69 -19.67 -0.92 -6.04
N PRO A 70 -20.31 -1.85 -6.75
CA PRO A 70 -21.35 -1.50 -7.70
C PRO A 70 -22.59 -0.86 -7.06
N ALA A 71 -22.88 -1.22 -5.81
CA ALA A 71 -24.05 -0.72 -5.09
C ALA A 71 -23.92 0.74 -4.66
N THR A 72 -22.72 1.20 -4.32
CA THR A 72 -22.50 2.52 -3.68
C THR A 72 -21.48 3.39 -4.40
N GLY A 73 -20.72 2.83 -5.36
CA GLY A 73 -19.59 3.53 -6.01
C GLY A 73 -18.40 3.80 -5.09
N ARG A 74 -18.41 3.31 -3.85
CA ARG A 74 -17.30 3.49 -2.92
C ARG A 74 -16.15 2.54 -3.25
N PRO A 75 -14.89 2.92 -2.98
CA PRO A 75 -13.77 2.02 -3.14
C PRO A 75 -13.93 0.76 -2.28
N THR A 76 -13.71 -0.41 -2.88
CA THR A 76 -13.62 -1.69 -2.17
C THR A 76 -12.20 -1.91 -1.64
N ILE A 77 -11.23 -1.41 -2.38
CA ILE A 77 -9.81 -1.51 -2.08
C ILE A 77 -9.41 -0.31 -1.23
N THR A 78 -9.33 -0.52 0.08
CA THR A 78 -8.91 0.50 1.04
C THR A 78 -7.88 -0.07 1.99
N PRO A 79 -6.87 0.71 2.42
CA PRO A 79 -5.95 0.28 3.46
C PRO A 79 -6.70 -0.09 4.74
N THR A 80 -6.41 -1.26 5.30
CA THR A 80 -7.01 -1.77 6.53
C THR A 80 -5.94 -2.40 7.43
N GLN A 81 -6.27 -2.56 8.73
CA GLN A 81 -5.47 -3.32 9.70
C GLN A 81 -3.96 -2.95 9.65
N ASP A 82 -3.11 -3.91 9.29
CA ASP A 82 -1.65 -3.74 9.29
C ASP A 82 -1.16 -2.66 8.31
N MET A 83 -1.89 -2.42 7.21
CA MET A 83 -1.57 -1.33 6.28
C MET A 83 -1.76 0.04 6.93
N VAL A 84 -2.85 0.23 7.68
CA VAL A 84 -3.09 1.48 8.41
C VAL A 84 -2.04 1.67 9.50
N LEU A 85 -1.72 0.60 10.23
CA LEU A 85 -0.67 0.62 11.25
C LEU A 85 0.70 0.93 10.63
N GLY A 86 1.02 0.33 9.48
CA GLY A 86 2.25 0.58 8.76
C GLY A 86 2.38 2.02 8.27
N ILE A 87 1.31 2.59 7.69
CA ILE A 87 1.28 4.00 7.26
C ILE A 87 1.41 4.93 8.47
N TYR A 88 0.72 4.63 9.56
CA TYR A 88 0.83 5.39 10.79
C TYR A 88 2.27 5.39 11.31
N TYR A 89 2.90 4.21 11.43
CA TYR A 89 4.28 4.08 11.86
C TYR A 89 5.26 4.83 10.94
N LEU A 90 5.04 4.76 9.63
CA LEU A 90 5.86 5.42 8.64
C LEU A 90 5.82 6.96 8.76
N THR A 91 4.65 7.50 9.11
CA THR A 91 4.38 8.95 9.08
C THR A 91 4.40 9.64 10.43
N ILE A 92 4.51 8.88 11.53
CA ILE A 92 4.51 9.44 12.90
C ILE A 92 5.77 10.25 13.18
N GLU A 93 5.61 11.33 13.92
CA GLU A 93 6.72 12.04 14.55
C GLU A 93 6.99 11.48 15.94
N LYS A 94 8.20 10.98 16.16
CA LYS A 94 8.62 10.51 17.49
C LYS A 94 9.10 11.68 18.35
N PRO A 95 8.83 11.68 19.66
CA PRO A 95 9.43 12.65 20.57
C PRO A 95 10.95 12.64 20.49
N GLY A 96 11.58 13.82 20.40
CA GLY A 96 13.03 13.93 20.30
C GLY A 96 13.59 13.60 18.92
N ASN A 97 12.78 13.59 17.87
CA ASN A 97 13.23 13.31 16.50
C ASN A 97 14.08 14.43 15.88
N ASP A 98 14.20 15.55 16.54
CA ASP A 98 15.07 16.69 16.23
C ASP A 98 16.48 16.58 16.85
N ASP A 99 16.69 15.66 17.81
CA ASP A 99 17.99 15.43 18.44
C ASP A 99 18.78 14.37 17.66
N PRO A 100 19.99 14.73 17.13
CA PRO A 100 20.85 13.76 16.45
C PRO A 100 21.35 12.59 17.32
N LYS A 101 21.23 12.70 18.64
CA LYS A 101 21.55 11.59 19.57
C LYS A 101 20.44 10.56 19.66
N VAL A 102 19.20 10.94 19.36
CA VAL A 102 18.01 10.09 19.41
C VAL A 102 17.69 9.53 18.04
N CYS A 103 17.76 10.39 17.01
CA CYS A 103 17.49 10.02 15.63
C CYS A 103 18.68 10.43 14.75
N ARG A 104 19.32 9.45 14.12
CA ARG A 104 20.47 9.69 13.25
C ARG A 104 20.06 10.55 12.07
N GLY A 105 20.83 11.60 11.80
CA GLY A 105 20.61 12.52 10.71
C GLY A 105 19.54 13.60 10.99
N ALA A 106 19.06 13.73 12.23
CA ALA A 106 18.15 14.80 12.60
C ALA A 106 18.78 16.20 12.34
N GLY A 107 17.96 17.11 11.83
CA GLY A 107 18.38 18.48 11.49
C GLY A 107 19.09 18.63 10.14
N MET A 108 19.36 17.55 9.42
CA MET A 108 19.98 17.61 8.09
C MET A 108 19.09 18.30 7.08
N ARG A 109 19.72 18.91 6.06
CA ARG A 109 19.05 19.63 4.97
C ARG A 109 19.35 18.96 3.64
N PHE A 110 18.35 18.78 2.83
CA PHE A 110 18.45 18.16 1.50
C PHE A 110 17.91 19.08 0.42
N VAL A 111 18.54 19.01 -0.74
CA VAL A 111 18.18 19.84 -1.90
C VAL A 111 16.94 19.30 -2.61
N SER A 112 16.73 17.97 -2.53
CA SER A 112 15.58 17.31 -3.16
C SER A 112 15.04 16.17 -2.28
N LEU A 113 13.82 15.73 -2.59
CA LEU A 113 13.21 14.54 -1.96
C LEU A 113 14.01 13.27 -2.30
N ALA A 114 14.54 13.16 -3.51
CA ALA A 114 15.36 12.04 -3.95
C ALA A 114 16.68 11.93 -3.16
N ASP A 115 17.31 13.05 -2.84
CA ASP A 115 18.53 13.06 -2.02
C ASP A 115 18.24 12.58 -0.60
N ALA A 116 17.12 13.01 -0.02
CA ALA A 116 16.71 12.57 1.32
C ALA A 116 16.40 11.07 1.35
N ARG A 117 15.76 10.54 0.31
CA ARG A 117 15.50 9.11 0.15
C ARG A 117 16.81 8.31 0.02
N SER A 118 17.72 8.75 -0.84
CA SER A 118 19.02 8.10 -1.02
C SER A 118 19.83 8.08 0.27
N ALA A 119 19.80 9.16 1.05
CA ALA A 119 20.46 9.22 2.35
C ALA A 119 19.84 8.24 3.37
N TYR A 120 18.52 8.05 3.33
CA TYR A 120 17.85 7.03 4.14
C TYR A 120 18.25 5.61 3.71
N GLU A 121 18.22 5.31 2.41
CA GLU A 121 18.63 4.01 1.85
C GLU A 121 20.11 3.69 2.16
N ALA A 122 20.97 4.71 2.21
CA ALA A 122 22.36 4.58 2.62
C ALA A 122 22.56 4.41 4.14
N GLY A 123 21.49 4.44 4.94
CA GLY A 123 21.54 4.30 6.40
C GLY A 123 22.10 5.52 7.12
N ILE A 124 22.15 6.68 6.47
CA ILE A 124 22.61 7.96 7.06
C ILE A 124 21.50 8.59 7.90
N LEU A 125 20.25 8.35 7.53
CA LEU A 125 19.04 8.87 8.19
C LEU A 125 18.25 7.77 8.85
N ASP A 126 17.66 8.06 10.01
CA ASP A 126 16.61 7.24 10.60
C ASP A 126 15.25 7.64 10.03
N LEU A 127 14.31 6.68 9.96
CA LEU A 127 12.99 6.83 9.36
C LEU A 127 12.19 8.02 9.89
N HIS A 128 12.35 8.31 11.18
CA HIS A 128 11.59 9.35 11.90
C HIS A 128 12.42 10.61 12.19
N ALA A 129 13.65 10.70 11.67
CA ALA A 129 14.50 11.88 11.88
C ALA A 129 13.86 13.13 11.27
N LYS A 130 13.83 14.22 12.03
CA LYS A 130 13.32 15.50 11.53
C LYS A 130 14.34 16.15 10.61
N ILE A 131 13.98 16.30 9.35
CA ILE A 131 14.84 16.85 8.29
C ILE A 131 14.19 18.04 7.60
N LYS A 132 15.00 18.82 6.89
CA LYS A 132 14.51 19.90 6.03
C LYS A 132 14.81 19.54 4.57
N VAL A 133 13.77 19.50 3.75
CA VAL A 133 13.88 19.15 2.34
C VAL A 133 13.29 20.27 1.50
N ARG A 134 13.91 20.55 0.36
CA ARG A 134 13.29 21.44 -0.63
C ARG A 134 12.25 20.66 -1.40
N ASP A 135 11.00 21.14 -1.34
CA ASP A 135 9.88 20.58 -2.08
C ASP A 135 9.94 20.98 -3.57
N VAL A 136 9.06 20.40 -4.39
CA VAL A 136 8.94 20.69 -5.84
C VAL A 136 8.69 22.15 -6.12
N ASP A 137 7.96 22.82 -5.22
CA ASP A 137 7.69 24.27 -5.31
C ASP A 137 8.89 25.15 -4.90
N GLY A 138 10.04 24.55 -4.59
CA GLY A 138 11.25 25.26 -4.18
C GLY A 138 11.26 25.73 -2.73
N LYS A 139 10.21 25.44 -1.96
CA LYS A 139 10.10 25.79 -0.54
C LYS A 139 10.81 24.76 0.33
N MET A 140 11.44 25.23 1.42
CA MET A 140 11.98 24.33 2.45
C MET A 140 10.87 23.88 3.38
N VAL A 141 10.62 22.58 3.43
CA VAL A 141 9.61 21.95 4.29
C VAL A 141 10.29 21.09 5.34
N GLU A 142 9.82 21.18 6.57
CA GLU A 142 10.22 20.24 7.63
C GLU A 142 9.39 18.96 7.52
N THR A 143 10.08 17.82 7.47
CA THR A 143 9.44 16.52 7.27
C THR A 143 10.30 15.40 7.85
N THR A 144 9.88 14.14 7.67
CA THR A 144 10.65 12.96 8.02
C THR A 144 10.89 12.09 6.77
N PRO A 145 11.96 11.26 6.73
CA PRO A 145 12.18 10.33 5.62
C PRO A 145 10.99 9.43 5.36
N GLY A 146 10.29 8.97 6.41
CA GLY A 146 9.08 8.16 6.26
C GLY A 146 7.94 8.89 5.52
N ARG A 147 7.73 10.17 5.80
CA ARG A 147 6.75 10.99 5.06
C ARG A 147 7.19 11.24 3.61
N VAL A 148 8.49 11.42 3.37
CA VAL A 148 9.02 11.56 2.01
C VAL A 148 8.71 10.31 1.18
N ILE A 149 8.99 9.12 1.71
CA ILE A 149 8.72 7.85 1.04
C ILE A 149 7.22 7.66 0.78
N PHE A 150 6.39 7.93 1.77
CA PHE A 150 4.93 7.81 1.62
C PHE A 150 4.37 8.79 0.58
N ASN A 151 4.78 10.05 0.64
CA ASN A 151 4.33 11.08 -0.28
C ASN A 151 4.79 10.82 -1.73
N GLU A 152 5.94 10.21 -1.94
CA GLU A 152 6.40 9.83 -3.28
C GLU A 152 5.45 8.84 -3.95
N VAL A 153 4.95 7.85 -3.20
CA VAL A 153 4.00 6.86 -3.70
C VAL A 153 2.62 7.47 -3.98
N VAL A 154 2.18 8.42 -3.16
CA VAL A 154 0.83 9.01 -3.24
C VAL A 154 0.79 10.24 -4.16
N ARG A 155 1.93 10.85 -4.45
CA ARG A 155 2.05 12.15 -5.11
C ARG A 155 1.49 12.21 -6.53
N GLU A 156 1.53 11.10 -7.26
CA GLU A 156 0.93 11.03 -8.61
C GLU A 156 -0.61 11.04 -8.58
N ALA A 157 -1.21 10.75 -7.45
CA ALA A 157 -2.65 10.61 -7.32
C ALA A 157 -3.31 11.72 -6.50
N ILE A 158 -2.64 12.26 -5.48
CA ILE A 158 -3.22 13.21 -4.53
C ILE A 158 -2.14 14.18 -4.05
N THR A 159 -2.42 15.48 -4.07
CA THR A 159 -1.62 16.48 -3.35
C THR A 159 -1.78 16.22 -1.86
N VAL A 160 -0.85 15.52 -1.25
CA VAL A 160 -0.95 15.15 0.16
C VAL A 160 -0.57 16.32 1.04
N VAL A 161 -1.43 16.58 1.95
CA VAL A 161 -1.33 17.61 2.99
C VAL A 161 -0.13 17.31 3.90
N ASN A 162 0.62 18.37 4.19
CA ASN A 162 1.72 18.40 5.16
C ASN A 162 1.25 18.09 6.59
#